data_fc5157e9ae3609c9c1de2d73b19d909e
#
_entry.id   fc5157e9ae3609c9c1de2d73b19d909e
#
_cell.length_a   1.000
_cell.length_b   1.000
_cell.length_c   1.000
_cell.angle_alpha   90.00
_cell.angle_beta   90.00
_cell.angle_gamma   90.00
#
_symmetry.space_group_name_H-M   'P 1'
#
loop_
_entity.id
_entity.type
_entity.pdbx_description
1 polymer ?
#
loop_
_entity_poly.entity_id
_entity_poly.type
_entity_poly.pdbx_seq_one_letter_code
_entity_poly.pdbx_strand_id
1 'polypeptide(L)'
;GQARAIVKELVALGTKDLTLIANDMGRATGPMGEEFFGIAELIHNHQVKRVIATHVGMTPEVGQQNTEGTLEVNLLPQGTLAECIRAGGAGLGGVLTPVGIDTLVEESPFCLGRHTVDGKDYLLMKPIHADFALLGAYKCDEYGNCWYKGTMRNFNVVMATAADTVIAECEYIVPVGDIEPENVHTYGMCVNYIVEGDRK
;
A
#
# COMPACT_ATOMS: atom_id res chain seq x y z
N GLY A 1 -0.65 -10.41 -1.63
CA GLY A 1 -2.02 -10.31 -2.09
C GLY A 1 -2.33 -8.91 -2.56
N GLN A 2 -3.11 -8.81 -3.61
CA GLN A 2 -3.63 -7.54 -4.13
C GLN A 2 -5.15 -7.66 -4.22
N ALA A 3 -5.84 -6.59 -3.91
CA ALA A 3 -7.30 -6.44 -4.01
C ALA A 3 -7.69 -6.17 -5.48
N ARG A 4 -7.66 -7.20 -6.31
CA ARG A 4 -7.81 -7.08 -7.78
C ARG A 4 -9.22 -6.72 -8.21
N ALA A 5 -10.25 -7.32 -7.61
CA ALA A 5 -11.63 -7.03 -7.95
C ALA A 5 -11.97 -5.58 -7.58
N ILE A 6 -11.53 -5.12 -6.41
CA ILE A 6 -11.71 -3.72 -5.99
C ILE A 6 -10.99 -2.76 -6.94
N VAL A 7 -9.76 -3.09 -7.36
CA VAL A 7 -9.01 -2.25 -8.32
C VAL A 7 -9.72 -2.19 -9.67
N LYS A 8 -10.27 -3.29 -10.17
CA LYS A 8 -11.05 -3.31 -11.43
C LYS A 8 -12.30 -2.41 -11.35
N GLU A 9 -13.01 -2.46 -10.23
CA GLU A 9 -14.16 -1.57 -10.01
C GLU A 9 -13.73 -0.11 -9.93
N LEU A 10 -12.61 0.19 -9.27
CA LEU A 10 -12.08 1.54 -9.21
C LEU A 10 -11.67 2.07 -10.59
N VAL A 11 -11.10 1.20 -11.44
CA VAL A 11 -10.83 1.51 -12.86
C VAL A 11 -12.14 1.83 -13.59
N ALA A 12 -13.15 0.97 -13.46
CA ALA A 12 -14.44 1.11 -14.13
C ALA A 12 -15.20 2.39 -13.70
N LEU A 13 -15.09 2.77 -12.43
CA LEU A 13 -15.65 4.02 -11.91
C LEU A 13 -15.02 5.28 -12.53
N GLY A 14 -13.81 5.15 -13.08
CA GLY A 14 -13.11 6.30 -13.72
C GLY A 14 -12.71 7.41 -12.75
N THR A 15 -12.61 7.11 -11.44
CA THR A 15 -12.19 8.08 -10.41
C THR A 15 -10.82 8.65 -10.74
N LYS A 16 -10.69 9.97 -10.68
CA LYS A 16 -9.47 10.72 -11.03
C LYS A 16 -8.77 11.27 -9.79
N ASP A 17 -7.59 11.81 -10.00
CA ASP A 17 -6.76 12.49 -9.01
C ASP A 17 -6.37 11.62 -7.82
N LEU A 18 -6.29 10.31 -8.01
CA LEU A 18 -5.91 9.35 -6.98
C LEU A 18 -4.47 9.56 -6.52
N THR A 19 -4.23 9.42 -5.22
CA THR A 19 -2.90 9.21 -4.65
C THR A 19 -2.74 7.75 -4.29
N LEU A 20 -1.80 7.05 -4.91
CA LEU A 20 -1.51 5.64 -4.62
C LEU A 20 -0.30 5.52 -3.70
N ILE A 21 -0.45 4.73 -2.64
CA ILE A 21 0.62 4.38 -1.70
C ILE A 21 0.80 2.86 -1.79
N ALA A 22 1.90 2.41 -2.35
CA ALA A 22 2.16 0.98 -2.51
C ALA A 22 3.67 0.70 -2.65
N ASN A 23 4.07 -0.56 -2.47
CA ASN A 23 5.46 -0.97 -2.68
C ASN A 23 5.91 -0.74 -4.13
N ASP A 24 5.07 -1.14 -5.08
CA ASP A 24 5.26 -0.93 -6.53
C ASP A 24 3.93 -0.57 -7.20
N MET A 25 3.99 -0.17 -8.46
CA MET A 25 2.83 0.28 -9.24
C MET A 25 2.23 -0.84 -10.12
N GLY A 26 2.41 -2.09 -9.75
CA GLY A 26 1.96 -3.22 -10.56
C GLY A 26 2.88 -3.50 -11.74
N ARG A 27 2.34 -4.07 -12.81
CA ARG A 27 3.10 -4.44 -14.03
C ARG A 27 2.28 -4.17 -15.28
N ALA A 28 2.93 -3.72 -16.35
CA ALA A 28 2.31 -3.58 -17.66
C ALA A 28 1.83 -4.92 -18.23
N THR A 29 2.56 -6.01 -17.93
CA THR A 29 2.14 -7.38 -18.28
C THR A 29 2.17 -8.25 -17.03
N GLY A 30 1.07 -8.90 -16.72
CA GLY A 30 0.96 -9.79 -15.59
C GLY A 30 1.64 -11.13 -15.78
N PRO A 31 1.77 -11.94 -14.72
CA PRO A 31 2.49 -13.22 -14.75
C PRO A 31 1.83 -14.30 -15.60
N MET A 32 0.56 -14.14 -15.95
CA MET A 32 -0.20 -15.05 -16.84
C MET A 32 -0.43 -14.45 -18.23
N GLY A 33 0.28 -13.34 -18.57
CA GLY A 33 0.17 -12.65 -19.84
C GLY A 33 -1.01 -11.67 -19.93
N GLU A 34 -1.72 -11.43 -18.81
CA GLU A 34 -2.75 -10.42 -18.77
C GLU A 34 -2.16 -9.02 -18.97
N GLU A 35 -2.86 -8.19 -19.73
CA GLU A 35 -2.54 -6.79 -19.90
C GLU A 35 -2.88 -6.05 -18.60
N PHE A 36 -1.96 -5.28 -18.08
CA PHE A 36 -1.99 -4.60 -16.79
C PHE A 36 -2.29 -5.53 -15.59
N PHE A 37 -1.39 -5.55 -14.66
CA PHE A 37 -1.52 -6.34 -13.44
C PHE A 37 -1.53 -5.44 -12.21
N GLY A 38 -2.54 -5.62 -11.36
CA GLY A 38 -2.71 -4.83 -10.14
C GLY A 38 -3.13 -3.40 -10.46
N ILE A 39 -2.46 -2.44 -9.84
CA ILE A 39 -2.79 -1.00 -9.97
C ILE A 39 -2.22 -0.34 -11.23
N ALA A 40 -1.53 -1.08 -12.10
CA ALA A 40 -0.93 -0.53 -13.32
C ALA A 40 -1.97 0.06 -14.29
N GLU A 41 -3.17 -0.51 -14.33
CA GLU A 41 -4.26 -0.01 -15.17
C GLU A 41 -4.76 1.38 -14.77
N LEU A 42 -4.74 1.70 -13.47
CA LEU A 42 -5.05 3.05 -12.97
C LEU A 42 -4.04 4.09 -13.48
N ILE A 43 -2.76 3.70 -13.57
CA ILE A 43 -1.69 4.56 -14.15
C ILE A 43 -1.95 4.76 -15.64
N HIS A 44 -2.17 3.66 -16.38
CA HIS A 44 -2.45 3.70 -17.82
C HIS A 44 -3.62 4.63 -18.16
N ASN A 45 -4.70 4.56 -17.42
CA ASN A 45 -5.91 5.35 -17.61
C ASN A 45 -5.80 6.80 -17.11
N HIS A 46 -4.62 7.27 -16.68
CA HIS A 46 -4.42 8.61 -16.10
C HIS A 46 -5.42 8.92 -14.97
N GLN A 47 -5.71 7.94 -14.12
CA GLN A 47 -6.56 8.10 -12.94
C GLN A 47 -5.77 8.55 -11.71
N VAL A 48 -4.44 8.47 -11.77
CA VAL A 48 -3.52 8.73 -10.67
C VAL A 48 -2.81 10.06 -10.86
N LYS A 49 -2.84 10.90 -9.84
CA LYS A 49 -2.14 12.19 -9.78
C LYS A 49 -0.80 12.08 -9.07
N ARG A 50 -0.70 11.19 -8.08
CA ARG A 50 0.49 11.03 -7.25
C ARG A 50 0.73 9.58 -6.90
N VAL A 51 2.00 9.18 -6.89
CA VAL A 51 2.47 7.88 -6.35
C VAL A 51 3.46 8.10 -5.23
N ILE A 52 3.31 7.31 -4.17
CA ILE A 52 4.27 7.15 -3.07
C ILE A 52 4.66 5.67 -3.07
N ALA A 53 5.88 5.37 -3.50
CA ALA A 53 6.31 4.00 -3.77
C ALA A 53 7.77 3.76 -3.37
N THR A 54 8.18 2.51 -3.46
CA THR A 54 9.59 2.14 -3.26
C THR A 54 10.28 1.82 -4.57
N HIS A 55 9.49 1.44 -5.58
CA HIS A 55 9.98 1.01 -6.89
C HIS A 55 8.90 1.24 -7.97
N VAL A 56 9.32 1.72 -9.13
CA VAL A 56 8.42 2.01 -10.27
C VAL A 56 8.86 1.35 -11.59
N GLY A 57 10.01 0.67 -11.61
CA GLY A 57 10.62 0.13 -12.82
C GLY A 57 9.83 -0.98 -13.53
N MET A 58 8.81 -1.57 -12.88
CA MET A 58 7.95 -2.60 -13.47
C MET A 58 6.82 -2.01 -14.33
N THR A 59 6.60 -0.70 -14.24
CA THR A 59 5.55 0.03 -14.96
C THR A 59 6.17 1.27 -15.63
N PRO A 60 6.73 1.13 -16.84
CA PRO A 60 7.46 2.21 -17.53
C PRO A 60 6.65 3.51 -17.71
N GLU A 61 5.33 3.40 -17.83
CA GLU A 61 4.44 4.56 -17.96
C GLU A 61 4.50 5.52 -16.76
N VAL A 62 4.85 5.03 -15.56
CA VAL A 62 5.06 5.89 -14.40
C VAL A 62 6.19 6.90 -14.66
N GLY A 63 7.31 6.43 -15.20
CA GLY A 63 8.45 7.30 -15.57
C GLY A 63 8.09 8.27 -16.68
N GLN A 64 7.36 7.81 -17.69
CA GLN A 64 6.88 8.64 -18.79
C GLN A 64 5.95 9.75 -18.29
N GLN A 65 4.91 9.43 -17.59
CA GLN A 65 3.93 10.39 -17.06
C GLN A 65 4.57 11.37 -16.05
N ASN A 66 5.58 10.92 -15.29
CA ASN A 66 6.35 11.82 -14.43
C ASN A 66 7.17 12.82 -15.22
N THR A 67 7.80 12.40 -16.33
CA THR A 67 8.57 13.29 -17.21
C THR A 67 7.65 14.29 -17.93
N GLU A 68 6.45 13.88 -18.30
CA GLU A 68 5.42 14.72 -18.90
C GLU A 68 4.76 15.68 -17.89
N GLY A 69 5.02 15.51 -16.59
CA GLY A 69 4.46 16.34 -15.52
C GLY A 69 2.99 16.03 -15.18
N THR A 70 2.46 14.91 -15.67
CA THR A 70 1.07 14.49 -15.41
C THR A 70 0.93 13.59 -14.17
N LEU A 71 2.05 13.05 -13.66
CA LEU A 71 2.11 12.19 -12.48
C LEU A 71 3.25 12.62 -11.55
N GLU A 72 2.93 12.95 -10.31
CA GLU A 72 3.93 13.20 -9.27
C GLU A 72 4.42 11.86 -8.69
N VAL A 73 5.75 11.66 -8.63
CA VAL A 73 6.35 10.42 -8.11
C VAL A 73 7.23 10.72 -6.90
N ASN A 74 6.92 10.10 -5.78
CA ASN A 74 7.68 10.16 -4.54
C ASN A 74 8.21 8.77 -4.21
N LEU A 75 9.54 8.59 -4.25
CA LEU A 75 10.18 7.33 -3.90
C LEU A 75 10.74 7.38 -2.48
N LEU A 76 10.43 6.36 -1.70
CA LEU A 76 10.97 6.15 -0.35
C LEU A 76 11.64 4.78 -0.26
N PRO A 77 12.72 4.63 0.52
CA PRO A 77 13.26 3.31 0.82
C PRO A 77 12.19 2.39 1.41
N GLN A 78 12.16 1.12 1.00
CA GLN A 78 11.04 0.22 1.34
C GLN A 78 10.77 0.11 2.85
N GLY A 79 11.81 -0.11 3.64
CA GLY A 79 11.65 -0.17 5.10
C GLY A 79 11.14 1.15 5.68
N THR A 80 11.59 2.28 5.14
CA THR A 80 11.11 3.61 5.54
C THR A 80 9.63 3.77 5.21
N LEU A 81 9.17 3.41 4.01
CA LEU A 81 7.77 3.46 3.65
C LEU A 81 6.91 2.60 4.58
N ALA A 82 7.34 1.36 4.84
CA ALA A 82 6.63 0.44 5.74
C ALA A 82 6.48 1.02 7.16
N GLU A 83 7.56 1.58 7.70
CA GLU A 83 7.55 2.19 9.04
C GLU A 83 6.74 3.50 9.07
N CYS A 84 6.76 4.31 8.01
CA CYS A 84 5.91 5.50 7.92
C CYS A 84 4.41 5.13 7.93
N ILE A 85 4.02 4.07 7.22
CA ILE A 85 2.65 3.54 7.24
C ILE A 85 2.32 3.02 8.64
N ARG A 86 3.20 2.19 9.24
CA ARG A 86 3.00 1.67 10.60
C ARG A 86 2.87 2.79 11.62
N ALA A 87 3.69 3.83 11.52
CA ALA A 87 3.63 5.00 12.39
C ALA A 87 2.32 5.77 12.24
N GLY A 88 1.82 5.91 11.01
CA GLY A 88 0.51 6.52 10.75
C GLY A 88 -0.62 5.76 11.43
N GLY A 89 -0.63 4.44 11.31
CA GLY A 89 -1.63 3.58 11.97
C GLY A 89 -1.50 3.53 13.51
N ALA A 90 -0.31 3.77 14.05
CA ALA A 90 -0.04 3.79 15.48
C ALA A 90 -0.22 5.18 16.12
N GLY A 91 -0.56 6.21 15.35
CA GLY A 91 -0.66 7.59 15.86
C GLY A 91 0.68 8.21 16.27
N LEU A 92 1.80 7.72 15.74
CA LEU A 92 3.14 8.26 16.03
C LEU A 92 3.40 9.52 15.19
N GLY A 93 4.13 10.49 15.77
CA GLY A 93 4.46 11.76 15.10
C GLY A 93 5.55 11.68 14.04
N GLY A 94 6.22 10.54 13.88
CA GLY A 94 7.29 10.34 12.91
C GLY A 94 8.13 9.10 13.17
N VAL A 95 9.05 8.83 12.25
CA VAL A 95 9.99 7.70 12.31
C VAL A 95 11.41 8.23 12.14
N LEU A 96 12.30 7.90 13.05
CA LEU A 96 13.73 8.17 12.91
C LEU A 96 14.41 7.00 12.21
N THR A 97 15.04 7.24 11.05
CA THR A 97 15.77 6.24 10.28
C THR A 97 17.12 6.77 9.81
N PRO A 98 18.19 5.98 9.84
CA PRO A 98 19.47 6.38 9.24
C PRO A 98 19.50 6.17 7.72
N VAL A 99 18.45 5.53 7.15
CA VAL A 99 18.39 5.22 5.71
C VAL A 99 18.02 6.44 4.90
N GLY A 100 18.86 6.76 3.91
CA GLY A 100 18.64 7.89 3.01
C GLY A 100 19.39 9.16 3.38
N ILE A 101 20.19 9.15 4.46
CA ILE A 101 21.11 10.26 4.79
C ILE A 101 22.06 10.49 3.61
N ASP A 102 22.32 11.77 3.29
CA ASP A 102 23.14 12.23 2.16
C ASP A 102 22.64 11.76 0.79
N THR A 103 21.31 11.55 0.65
CA THR A 103 20.64 11.21 -0.61
C THR A 103 19.43 12.11 -0.85
N LEU A 104 18.82 12.00 -2.04
CA LEU A 104 17.58 12.72 -2.40
C LEU A 104 16.39 12.44 -1.45
N VAL A 105 16.48 11.45 -0.58
CA VAL A 105 15.45 11.19 0.45
C VAL A 105 15.33 12.36 1.42
N GLU A 106 16.41 13.09 1.66
CA GLU A 106 16.37 14.29 2.52
C GLU A 106 15.56 15.45 1.92
N GLU A 107 15.48 15.49 0.60
CA GLU A 107 14.70 16.49 -0.15
C GLU A 107 13.24 16.08 -0.33
N SER A 108 12.89 14.86 0.09
CA SER A 108 11.53 14.34 -0.02
C SER A 108 10.55 15.16 0.83
N PRO A 109 9.32 15.41 0.35
CA PRO A 109 8.25 16.04 1.14
C PRO A 109 7.84 15.22 2.38
N PHE A 110 8.33 13.99 2.49
CA PHE A 110 8.15 13.11 3.65
C PHE A 110 9.29 13.21 4.67
N CYS A 111 10.38 13.92 4.38
CA CYS A 111 11.47 14.17 5.32
C CYS A 111 11.20 15.48 6.09
N LEU A 112 11.12 15.39 7.42
CA LEU A 112 10.91 16.52 8.30
C LEU A 112 12.23 17.13 8.79
N GLY A 113 13.38 16.55 8.41
CA GLY A 113 14.71 17.03 8.72
C GLY A 113 15.62 15.97 9.33
N ARG A 114 16.90 16.35 9.50
CA ARG A 114 17.94 15.52 10.13
C ARG A 114 17.99 15.79 11.63
N HIS A 115 18.08 14.75 12.42
CA HIS A 115 18.17 14.79 13.89
C HIS A 115 19.28 13.87 14.37
N THR A 116 20.05 14.34 15.36
CA THR A 116 21.10 13.55 15.99
C THR A 116 20.61 12.98 17.32
N VAL A 117 20.71 11.68 17.49
CA VAL A 117 20.38 10.95 18.72
C VAL A 117 21.59 10.13 19.12
N ASP A 118 22.11 10.35 20.33
CA ASP A 118 23.30 9.66 20.88
C ASP A 118 24.51 9.69 19.91
N GLY A 119 24.73 10.86 19.26
CA GLY A 119 25.86 11.06 18.34
C GLY A 119 25.70 10.41 16.96
N LYS A 120 24.54 9.85 16.65
CA LYS A 120 24.21 9.26 15.35
C LYS A 120 23.09 10.03 14.66
N ASP A 121 23.29 10.33 13.37
CA ASP A 121 22.32 11.06 12.58
C ASP A 121 21.20 10.16 12.04
N TYR A 122 20.01 10.73 11.98
CA TYR A 122 18.78 10.12 11.48
C TYR A 122 17.98 11.14 10.68
N LEU A 123 17.18 10.67 9.75
CA LEU A 123 16.11 11.44 9.12
C LEU A 123 14.83 11.21 9.91
N LEU A 124 14.13 12.28 10.26
CA LEU A 124 12.77 12.21 10.80
C LEU A 124 11.80 12.15 9.62
N MET A 125 11.16 11.01 9.44
CA MET A 125 10.22 10.78 8.35
C MET A 125 8.77 10.94 8.83
N LYS A 126 7.94 11.55 7.97
CA LYS A 126 6.52 11.80 8.22
C LYS A 126 5.73 10.49 8.28
N PRO A 127 4.81 10.32 9.25
CA PRO A 127 3.88 9.19 9.20
C PRO A 127 2.96 9.31 8.00
N ILE A 128 2.51 8.16 7.48
CA ILE A 128 1.60 8.09 6.34
C ILE A 128 0.29 7.47 6.79
N HIS A 129 -0.81 8.18 6.54
CA HIS A 129 -2.18 7.74 6.72
C HIS A 129 -2.95 8.00 5.44
N ALA A 130 -3.91 7.14 5.09
CA ALA A 130 -4.70 7.23 3.87
C ALA A 130 -6.20 7.26 4.16
N ASP A 131 -7.00 7.70 3.18
CA ASP A 131 -8.47 7.63 3.28
C ASP A 131 -8.94 6.17 3.18
N PHE A 132 -8.28 5.36 2.33
CA PHE A 132 -8.64 3.97 2.09
C PHE A 132 -7.42 3.04 2.11
N ALA A 133 -7.59 1.85 2.71
CA ALA A 133 -6.69 0.72 2.54
C ALA A 133 -7.41 -0.42 1.82
N LEU A 134 -6.82 -0.90 0.71
CA LEU A 134 -7.32 -2.03 -0.06
C LEU A 134 -6.44 -3.24 0.25
N LEU A 135 -6.97 -4.16 1.05
CA LEU A 135 -6.25 -5.36 1.48
C LEU A 135 -6.57 -6.55 0.59
N GLY A 136 -5.57 -7.39 0.33
CA GLY A 136 -5.77 -8.66 -0.36
C GLY A 136 -5.49 -9.84 0.56
N ALA A 137 -6.52 -10.50 1.07
CA ALA A 137 -6.44 -11.65 1.96
C ALA A 137 -6.71 -12.98 1.24
N TYR A 138 -6.33 -14.09 1.86
CA TYR A 138 -6.73 -15.43 1.40
C TYR A 138 -8.10 -15.80 1.98
N LYS A 139 -8.29 -15.62 3.29
CA LYS A 139 -9.58 -15.79 3.95
C LYS A 139 -9.92 -14.58 4.79
N CYS A 140 -11.20 -14.22 4.82
CA CYS A 140 -11.77 -13.35 5.84
C CYS A 140 -12.92 -14.09 6.50
N ASP A 141 -13.08 -13.95 7.83
CA ASP A 141 -14.32 -14.36 8.45
C ASP A 141 -15.38 -13.24 8.40
N GLU A 142 -16.62 -13.55 8.76
CA GLU A 142 -17.73 -12.60 8.71
C GLU A 142 -17.56 -11.39 9.63
N TYR A 143 -16.63 -11.43 10.59
CA TYR A 143 -16.26 -10.28 11.43
C TYR A 143 -15.12 -9.44 10.84
N GLY A 144 -14.56 -9.86 9.68
CA GLY A 144 -13.46 -9.15 9.03
C GLY A 144 -12.07 -9.57 9.52
N ASN A 145 -11.93 -10.60 10.36
CA ASN A 145 -10.62 -11.16 10.67
C ASN A 145 -9.99 -11.73 9.41
N CYS A 146 -8.75 -11.34 9.11
CA CYS A 146 -8.08 -11.74 7.87
C CYS A 146 -6.91 -12.68 8.14
N TRP A 147 -6.82 -13.71 7.29
CA TRP A 147 -5.67 -14.60 7.19
C TRP A 147 -5.01 -14.46 5.81
N TYR A 148 -3.70 -14.25 5.81
CA TYR A 148 -2.90 -14.14 4.59
C TYR A 148 -2.07 -15.40 4.39
N LYS A 149 -2.21 -16.04 3.22
CA LYS A 149 -1.48 -17.26 2.86
C LYS A 149 -0.10 -16.91 2.29
N GLY A 150 0.94 -17.57 2.79
CA GLY A 150 2.31 -17.38 2.30
C GLY A 150 2.77 -15.93 2.40
N THR A 151 3.29 -15.37 1.30
CA THR A 151 3.84 -14.01 1.24
C THR A 151 2.78 -12.91 1.13
N MET A 152 1.49 -13.24 1.12
CA MET A 152 0.42 -12.24 1.02
C MET A 152 0.36 -11.28 2.21
N ARG A 153 0.96 -11.64 3.35
CA ARG A 153 0.96 -10.82 4.57
C ARG A 153 1.57 -9.44 4.30
N ASN A 154 2.77 -9.38 3.78
CA ASN A 154 3.56 -8.20 3.41
C ASN A 154 3.04 -6.85 4.02
N PHE A 155 2.71 -5.86 3.19
CA PHE A 155 2.19 -4.55 3.63
C PHE A 155 0.75 -4.59 4.15
N ASN A 156 -0.04 -5.64 3.87
CA ASN A 156 -1.46 -5.67 4.22
C ASN A 156 -1.71 -5.42 5.71
N VAL A 157 -0.88 -6.00 6.60
CA VAL A 157 -1.05 -5.87 8.05
C VAL A 157 -0.85 -4.43 8.54
N VAL A 158 0.20 -3.75 8.05
CA VAL A 158 0.48 -2.36 8.47
C VAL A 158 -0.48 -1.37 7.84
N MET A 159 -0.97 -1.64 6.63
CA MET A 159 -1.97 -0.81 5.95
C MET A 159 -3.32 -0.83 6.67
N ALA A 160 -3.69 -1.96 7.27
CA ALA A 160 -4.97 -2.14 7.94
C ALA A 160 -5.22 -1.16 9.11
N THR A 161 -4.17 -0.61 9.69
CA THR A 161 -4.28 0.36 10.81
C THR A 161 -4.06 1.80 10.36
N ALA A 162 -3.63 2.02 9.11
CA ALA A 162 -3.17 3.31 8.60
C ALA A 162 -4.14 3.95 7.60
N ALA A 163 -5.43 3.67 7.72
CA ALA A 163 -6.45 4.25 6.86
C ALA A 163 -7.78 4.46 7.63
N ASP A 164 -8.57 5.43 7.17
CA ASP A 164 -9.88 5.72 7.72
C ASP A 164 -10.90 4.63 7.36
N THR A 165 -10.80 4.08 6.14
CA THR A 165 -11.66 3.00 5.65
C THR A 165 -10.83 1.86 5.12
N VAL A 166 -11.06 0.66 5.63
CA VAL A 166 -10.34 -0.56 5.24
C VAL A 166 -11.30 -1.52 4.56
N ILE A 167 -10.98 -1.89 3.31
CA ILE A 167 -11.72 -2.85 2.51
C ILE A 167 -10.83 -4.07 2.27
N ALA A 168 -11.24 -5.23 2.75
CA ALA A 168 -10.51 -6.48 2.56
C ALA A 168 -11.18 -7.33 1.49
N GLU A 169 -10.48 -7.51 0.36
CA GLU A 169 -10.83 -8.51 -0.66
C GLU A 169 -10.19 -9.83 -0.28
N CYS A 170 -10.96 -10.92 -0.27
CA CYS A 170 -10.47 -12.25 0.03
C CYS A 170 -10.98 -13.30 -0.97
N GLU A 171 -10.23 -14.39 -1.12
CA GLU A 171 -10.63 -15.51 -1.97
C GLU A 171 -11.78 -16.33 -1.36
N TYR A 172 -11.91 -16.29 -0.03
CA TYR A 172 -12.93 -17.03 0.72
C TYR A 172 -13.45 -16.21 1.89
N ILE A 173 -14.75 -16.00 1.94
CA ILE A 173 -15.44 -15.56 3.16
C ILE A 173 -15.86 -16.82 3.91
N VAL A 174 -15.51 -16.92 5.18
CA VAL A 174 -15.76 -18.09 6.03
C VAL A 174 -16.53 -17.71 7.30
N PRO A 175 -17.25 -18.64 7.93
CA PRO A 175 -17.89 -18.41 9.23
C PRO A 175 -16.89 -17.98 10.31
N VAL A 176 -17.37 -17.24 11.29
CA VAL A 176 -16.59 -16.90 12.48
C VAL A 176 -16.18 -18.18 13.22
N GLY A 177 -14.88 -18.30 13.51
CA GLY A 177 -14.28 -19.49 14.13
C GLY A 177 -13.59 -20.45 13.17
N ASP A 178 -13.75 -20.28 11.86
CA ASP A 178 -13.05 -21.08 10.84
C ASP A 178 -11.61 -20.60 10.58
N ILE A 179 -11.23 -19.45 11.12
CA ILE A 179 -9.86 -19.00 11.22
C ILE A 179 -9.41 -19.22 12.66
N GLU A 180 -8.42 -20.10 12.84
CA GLU A 180 -7.83 -20.33 14.16
C GLU A 180 -7.34 -18.99 14.74
N PRO A 181 -7.61 -18.69 16.04
CA PRO A 181 -7.24 -17.39 16.63
C PRO A 181 -5.78 -16.98 16.43
N GLU A 182 -4.85 -17.95 16.51
CA GLU A 182 -3.41 -17.73 16.30
C GLU A 182 -3.07 -17.38 14.84
N ASN A 183 -3.98 -17.65 13.91
CA ASN A 183 -3.82 -17.38 12.48
C ASN A 183 -4.50 -16.07 12.03
N VAL A 184 -5.11 -15.33 12.94
CA VAL A 184 -5.63 -13.99 12.65
C VAL A 184 -4.47 -13.02 12.49
N HIS A 185 -4.25 -12.54 11.28
CA HIS A 185 -3.15 -11.63 10.95
C HIS A 185 -3.56 -10.16 10.94
N THR A 186 -4.80 -9.88 10.56
CA THR A 186 -5.44 -8.57 10.71
C THR A 186 -6.74 -8.79 11.46
N TYR A 187 -6.93 -8.03 12.53
CA TYR A 187 -8.12 -8.12 13.37
C TYR A 187 -9.32 -7.48 12.67
N GLY A 188 -10.49 -8.10 12.78
CA GLY A 188 -11.71 -7.60 12.16
C GLY A 188 -12.10 -6.18 12.59
N MET A 189 -11.72 -5.77 13.81
CA MET A 189 -11.94 -4.39 14.26
C MET A 189 -11.25 -3.32 13.41
N CYS A 190 -10.24 -3.70 12.60
CA CYS A 190 -9.55 -2.81 11.66
C CYS A 190 -10.19 -2.83 10.27
N VAL A 191 -11.20 -3.66 10.00
CA VAL A 191 -11.79 -3.87 8.68
C VAL A 191 -13.22 -3.36 8.66
N ASN A 192 -13.53 -2.47 7.72
CA ASN A 192 -14.87 -1.90 7.59
C ASN A 192 -15.74 -2.70 6.61
N TYR A 193 -15.12 -3.25 5.56
CA TYR A 193 -15.83 -4.00 4.51
C TYR A 193 -15.03 -5.22 4.10
N ILE A 194 -15.73 -6.33 3.85
CA ILE A 194 -15.18 -7.53 3.22
C ILE A 194 -15.83 -7.75 1.86
N VAL A 195 -15.03 -8.15 0.89
CA VAL A 195 -15.45 -8.42 -0.50
C VAL A 195 -14.89 -9.77 -0.92
N GLU A 196 -15.73 -10.64 -1.48
CA GLU A 196 -15.26 -11.87 -2.11
C GLU A 196 -14.68 -11.53 -3.49
N GLY A 197 -13.41 -11.83 -3.67
CA GLY A 197 -12.69 -11.64 -4.92
C GLY A 197 -12.58 -12.94 -5.73
N ASP A 198 -11.90 -12.85 -6.87
CA ASP A 198 -11.65 -14.00 -7.73
C ASP A 198 -10.77 -15.04 -7.01
N ARG A 199 -11.18 -16.28 -7.02
CA ARG A 199 -10.37 -17.42 -6.54
C ARG A 199 -9.20 -17.66 -7.50
N LYS A 200 -8.00 -17.82 -6.95
CA LYS A 200 -6.75 -18.05 -7.70
C LYS A 200 -6.34 -19.51 -7.64
#